data_16a2f1fa5c60dedc99d188e5f2b3391a
#
_entry.id   16a2f1fa5c60dedc99d188e5f2b3391a
#
_cell.length_a   1.000
_cell.length_b   1.000
_cell.length_c   1.000
_cell.angle_alpha   90.00
_cell.angle_beta   90.00
_cell.angle_gamma   90.00
#
_symmetry.space_group_name_H-M   'P 1'
#
loop_
_entity.id
_entity.type
_entity.pdbx_description
1 polymer ?
#
loop_
_entity_poly.entity_id
_entity_poly.type
_entity_poly.pdbx_seq_one_letter_code
_entity_poly.pdbx_strand_id
1 'polypeptide(L)'
;MKCIICRRACARTMEFIILLMRKTENMVYSFDNKDDINKIKIHDCAFYGFEYKQKKSEVEIYCKNEMTKEEIIIRFRSVMCIYMQSCRFWAGGNNIQCMYVANDDYITELQNKQNQNQELYSGSRLANGDSFIPVGMEINSGDELVICCEELEVI
;
A
#
# COMPACT_ATOMS: atom_id res chain seq x y z
N MET A 1 50.09 23.37 -9.57
CA MET A 1 49.48 22.83 -8.34
C MET A 1 47.96 22.84 -8.54
N LYS A 2 47.33 21.69 -8.80
CA LYS A 2 45.85 21.60 -8.95
C LYS A 2 45.25 21.31 -7.60
N CYS A 3 44.35 22.16 -7.13
CA CYS A 3 43.76 22.19 -5.82
C CYS A 3 42.93 20.90 -5.57
N ILE A 4 43.44 20.01 -4.71
CA ILE A 4 42.81 18.72 -4.31
C ILE A 4 41.54 18.97 -3.48
N ILE A 5 41.39 20.13 -2.88
CA ILE A 5 40.24 20.51 -2.01
C ILE A 5 38.95 20.66 -2.83
N CYS A 6 39.03 21.15 -4.06
CA CYS A 6 37.85 21.38 -4.91
C CYS A 6 37.18 20.08 -5.40
N ARG A 7 37.93 18.99 -5.56
CA ARG A 7 37.36 17.70 -5.99
C ARG A 7 36.55 16.96 -4.92
N ARG A 8 36.93 17.11 -3.63
CA ARG A 8 36.19 16.47 -2.53
C ARG A 8 34.88 17.16 -2.19
N ALA A 9 34.80 18.49 -2.36
CA ALA A 9 33.55 19.23 -2.18
C ALA A 9 32.55 18.91 -3.28
N CYS A 10 32.99 18.80 -4.54
CA CYS A 10 32.12 18.48 -5.68
C CYS A 10 31.57 17.05 -5.60
N ALA A 11 32.36 16.07 -5.15
CA ALA A 11 31.92 14.67 -4.98
C ALA A 11 30.83 14.56 -3.89
N ARG A 12 31.02 15.22 -2.74
CA ARG A 12 30.01 15.21 -1.66
C ARG A 12 28.71 15.90 -2.07
N THR A 13 28.79 16.97 -2.86
CA THR A 13 27.60 17.66 -3.37
C THR A 13 26.87 16.81 -4.40
N MET A 14 27.58 16.07 -5.25
CA MET A 14 27.00 15.12 -6.20
C MET A 14 26.35 13.92 -5.49
N GLU A 15 26.98 13.36 -4.46
CA GLU A 15 26.39 12.29 -3.65
C GLU A 15 25.13 12.77 -2.92
N PHE A 16 25.12 14.03 -2.42
CA PHE A 16 23.96 14.63 -1.78
C PHE A 16 22.83 14.91 -2.77
N ILE A 17 23.16 15.35 -3.99
CA ILE A 17 22.18 15.54 -5.09
C ILE A 17 21.64 14.19 -5.57
N ILE A 18 22.47 13.15 -5.69
CA ILE A 18 22.04 11.79 -6.03
C ILE A 18 21.18 11.19 -4.90
N LEU A 19 21.48 11.48 -3.63
CA LEU A 19 20.66 11.09 -2.49
C LEU A 19 19.32 11.86 -2.45
N LEU A 20 19.31 13.12 -2.82
CA LEU A 20 18.09 13.95 -2.98
C LEU A 20 17.28 13.53 -4.21
N MET A 21 17.92 13.09 -5.29
CA MET A 21 17.23 12.55 -6.48
C MET A 21 16.73 11.12 -6.31
N ARG A 22 17.17 10.38 -5.28
CA ARG A 22 16.57 9.11 -4.87
C ARG A 22 15.25 9.30 -4.09
N LYS A 23 14.78 10.53 -3.93
CA LYS A 23 13.44 10.80 -3.44
C LYS A 23 12.42 10.45 -4.52
N THR A 24 11.73 9.36 -4.25
CA THR A 24 10.45 8.98 -4.83
C THR A 24 10.47 8.54 -6.29
N GLU A 25 11.10 7.42 -6.60
CA GLU A 25 10.46 6.52 -7.54
C GLU A 25 9.26 5.94 -6.78
N ASN A 26 8.07 6.41 -7.12
CA ASN A 26 6.83 5.81 -6.63
C ASN A 26 6.88 4.34 -7.00
N MET A 27 6.94 3.46 -6.00
CA MET A 27 6.95 2.03 -6.27
C MET A 27 5.53 1.59 -6.52
N VAL A 28 5.28 1.07 -7.72
CA VAL A 28 3.98 0.54 -8.12
C VAL A 28 4.06 -0.99 -8.11
N TYR A 29 3.09 -1.59 -7.43
CA TYR A 29 2.93 -3.04 -7.33
C TYR A 29 1.66 -3.44 -8.06
N SER A 30 1.76 -4.50 -8.85
CA SER A 30 0.68 -5.14 -9.59
C SER A 30 0.69 -6.64 -9.33
N PHE A 31 -0.21 -7.38 -9.96
CA PHE A 31 -0.25 -8.84 -9.84
C PHE A 31 1.10 -9.50 -10.20
N ASP A 32 1.84 -8.96 -11.17
CA ASP A 32 3.10 -9.54 -11.65
C ASP A 32 4.25 -9.45 -10.62
N ASN A 33 4.23 -8.45 -9.76
CA ASN A 33 5.26 -8.23 -8.74
C ASN A 33 4.69 -8.18 -7.30
N LYS A 34 3.53 -8.79 -7.08
CA LYS A 34 2.83 -8.78 -5.79
C LYS A 34 3.67 -9.29 -4.61
N ASP A 35 4.57 -10.24 -4.84
CA ASP A 35 5.43 -10.80 -3.79
C ASP A 35 6.38 -9.77 -3.18
N ASP A 36 6.64 -8.67 -3.88
CA ASP A 36 7.46 -7.57 -3.38
C ASP A 36 6.72 -6.69 -2.36
N ILE A 37 5.39 -6.79 -2.27
CA ILE A 37 4.56 -6.10 -1.27
C ILE A 37 5.02 -6.44 0.16
N ASN A 38 5.39 -7.69 0.41
CA ASN A 38 5.91 -8.13 1.71
C ASN A 38 7.25 -7.46 2.10
N LYS A 39 7.91 -6.78 1.15
CA LYS A 39 9.19 -6.08 1.37
C LYS A 39 9.03 -4.59 1.65
N ILE A 40 7.79 -4.07 1.58
CA ILE A 40 7.49 -2.65 1.84
C ILE A 40 7.79 -2.35 3.31
N LYS A 41 8.63 -1.35 3.54
CA LYS A 41 9.09 -0.99 4.89
C LYS A 41 8.15 -0.01 5.57
N ILE A 42 7.03 -0.50 6.05
CA ILE A 42 6.04 0.29 6.82
C ILE A 42 5.85 -0.22 8.25
N HIS A 43 6.64 -1.22 8.67
CA HIS A 43 6.64 -1.69 10.06
C HIS A 43 6.91 -0.53 11.01
N ASP A 44 6.18 -0.46 12.11
CA ASP A 44 6.21 0.60 13.11
C ASP A 44 5.79 2.00 12.64
N CYS A 45 5.29 2.14 11.40
CA CYS A 45 4.64 3.37 10.99
C CYS A 45 3.28 3.51 11.68
N ALA A 46 3.01 4.68 12.21
CA ALA A 46 1.69 4.97 12.77
C ALA A 46 0.64 5.07 11.64
N PHE A 47 -0.45 4.34 11.77
CA PHE A 47 -1.62 4.44 10.92
C PHE A 47 -2.50 5.61 11.39
N TYR A 48 -2.79 6.56 10.51
CA TYR A 48 -3.63 7.72 10.85
C TYR A 48 -5.06 7.59 10.36
N GLY A 49 -5.27 6.79 9.31
CA GLY A 49 -6.58 6.60 8.72
C GLY A 49 -6.52 6.24 7.24
N PHE A 50 -7.68 6.12 6.66
CA PHE A 50 -7.83 5.88 5.23
C PHE A 50 -8.97 6.72 4.65
N GLU A 51 -8.92 6.93 3.33
CA GLU A 51 -9.95 7.59 2.57
C GLU A 51 -10.35 6.73 1.37
N TYR A 52 -11.65 6.45 1.21
CA TYR A 52 -12.19 5.79 0.02
C TYR A 52 -12.76 6.81 -0.96
N LYS A 53 -12.14 6.93 -2.11
CA LYS A 53 -12.53 7.81 -3.21
C LYS A 53 -13.41 7.05 -4.21
N GLN A 54 -14.68 6.89 -3.88
CA GLN A 54 -15.65 6.05 -4.63
C GLN A 54 -15.65 6.32 -6.14
N LYS A 55 -15.62 7.58 -6.58
CA LYS A 55 -15.66 7.94 -8.01
C LYS A 55 -14.45 7.43 -8.80
N LYS A 56 -13.32 7.21 -8.13
CA LYS A 56 -12.07 6.73 -8.71
C LYS A 56 -11.83 5.25 -8.43
N SER A 57 -12.62 4.62 -7.56
CA SER A 57 -12.35 3.29 -7.01
C SER A 57 -10.95 3.21 -6.39
N GLU A 58 -10.55 4.25 -5.65
CA GLU A 58 -9.24 4.35 -4.99
C GLU A 58 -9.42 4.36 -3.47
N VAL A 59 -8.43 3.77 -2.78
CA VAL A 59 -8.25 3.92 -1.32
C VAL A 59 -6.88 4.51 -1.09
N GLU A 60 -6.79 5.49 -0.21
CA GLU A 60 -5.52 5.99 0.30
C GLU A 60 -5.42 5.71 1.80
N ILE A 61 -4.29 5.14 2.22
CA ILE A 61 -3.93 4.93 3.62
C ILE A 61 -2.84 5.94 3.96
N TYR A 62 -3.02 6.62 5.08
CA TYR A 62 -2.11 7.62 5.60
C TYR A 62 -1.33 7.05 6.77
N CYS A 63 -0.01 6.99 6.61
CA CYS A 63 0.92 6.48 7.62
C CYS A 63 2.01 7.50 7.90
N LYS A 64 2.67 7.39 9.05
CA LYS A 64 3.82 8.19 9.39
C LYS A 64 4.86 7.36 10.12
N ASN A 65 6.08 7.43 9.66
CA ASN A 65 7.20 6.88 10.39
C ASN A 65 7.50 7.79 11.59
N GLU A 66 7.31 7.28 12.81
CA GLU A 66 7.48 8.09 14.01
C GLU A 66 8.93 8.49 14.28
N MET A 67 9.89 7.71 13.81
CA MET A 67 11.31 7.99 13.99
C MET A 67 11.83 9.02 12.98
N THR A 68 11.55 8.82 11.69
CA THR A 68 12.01 9.72 10.62
C THR A 68 11.09 10.92 10.41
N LYS A 69 9.85 10.87 10.94
CA LYS A 69 8.76 11.84 10.71
C LYS A 69 8.28 11.90 9.26
N GLU A 70 8.67 10.94 8.46
CA GLU A 70 8.27 10.82 7.07
C GLU A 70 6.79 10.41 6.97
N GLU A 71 6.04 11.12 6.15
CA GLU A 71 4.66 10.78 5.82
C GLU A 71 4.66 9.86 4.60
N ILE A 72 3.90 8.77 4.68
CA ILE A 72 3.79 7.74 3.66
C ILE A 72 2.32 7.63 3.28
N ILE A 73 2.05 7.69 2.00
CA ILE A 73 0.72 7.43 1.45
C ILE A 73 0.78 6.13 0.67
N ILE A 74 -0.09 5.18 1.03
CA ILE A 74 -0.27 3.94 0.29
C ILE A 74 -1.57 4.08 -0.48
N ARG A 75 -1.47 4.11 -1.81
CA ARG A 75 -2.62 4.28 -2.70
C ARG A 75 -2.94 2.96 -3.38
N PHE A 76 -4.17 2.52 -3.23
CA PHE A 76 -4.73 1.36 -3.91
C PHE A 76 -5.62 1.85 -5.04
N ARG A 77 -5.46 1.31 -6.24
CA ARG A 77 -6.23 1.66 -7.44
C ARG A 77 -7.08 0.50 -7.92
N SER A 78 -8.18 0.82 -8.59
CA SER A 78 -9.18 -0.17 -9.03
C SER A 78 -9.60 -1.07 -7.87
N VAL A 79 -9.92 -0.46 -6.74
CA VAL A 79 -10.32 -1.18 -5.52
C VAL A 79 -11.64 -1.87 -5.75
N MET A 80 -11.65 -3.18 -5.55
CA MET A 80 -12.82 -4.02 -5.68
C MET A 80 -13.56 -4.18 -4.36
N CYS A 81 -12.83 -4.39 -3.27
CA CYS A 81 -13.41 -4.49 -1.94
C CYS A 81 -12.44 -4.04 -0.86
N ILE A 82 -13.03 -3.72 0.28
CA ILE A 82 -12.34 -3.41 1.53
C ILE A 82 -12.98 -4.28 2.59
N TYR A 83 -12.16 -5.04 3.29
CA TYR A 83 -12.55 -5.84 4.43
C TYR A 83 -11.84 -5.32 5.67
N MET A 84 -12.57 -5.12 6.77
CA MET A 84 -12.02 -4.66 8.04
C MET A 84 -12.50 -5.56 9.16
N GLN A 85 -11.58 -6.05 9.95
CA GLN A 85 -11.87 -6.84 11.14
C GLN A 85 -11.51 -6.07 12.40
N SER A 86 -12.41 -6.06 13.36
CA SER A 86 -12.30 -5.44 14.70
C SER A 86 -12.41 -3.94 14.78
N CYS A 87 -11.84 -3.15 13.88
CA CYS A 87 -11.90 -1.67 13.84
C CYS A 87 -11.61 -0.99 15.19
N ARG A 88 -10.61 -1.48 15.94
CA ARG A 88 -10.19 -0.95 17.24
C ARG A 88 -8.84 -0.25 17.18
N PHE A 89 -8.56 0.46 16.13
CA PHE A 89 -7.29 1.17 15.88
C PHE A 89 -6.78 2.08 17.01
N TRP A 90 -7.60 2.31 18.02
CA TRP A 90 -7.28 3.10 19.21
C TRP A 90 -6.86 2.26 20.43
N ALA A 91 -7.09 0.94 20.39
CA ALA A 91 -6.86 0.06 21.53
C ALA A 91 -5.52 -0.67 21.37
N GLY A 92 -4.47 -0.18 21.99
CA GLY A 92 -3.15 -0.86 22.02
C GLY A 92 -2.11 -0.32 21.05
N GLY A 93 -2.36 0.83 20.47
CA GLY A 93 -1.47 1.47 19.48
C GLY A 93 -1.97 1.29 18.06
N ASN A 94 -1.66 2.27 17.25
CA ASN A 94 -2.07 2.34 15.86
C ASN A 94 -0.91 2.06 14.88
N ASN A 95 0.16 1.43 15.35
CA ASN A 95 1.32 1.15 14.51
C ASN A 95 1.06 -0.07 13.63
N ILE A 96 1.46 0.02 12.39
CA ILE A 96 1.37 -1.07 11.43
C ILE A 96 2.39 -2.13 11.83
N GLN A 97 1.93 -3.36 12.00
CA GLN A 97 2.78 -4.50 12.31
C GLN A 97 3.38 -5.08 11.05
N CYS A 98 2.57 -5.31 10.04
CA CYS A 98 3.03 -5.78 8.74
C CYS A 98 2.04 -5.44 7.62
N MET A 99 2.53 -5.48 6.39
CA MET A 99 1.73 -5.53 5.18
C MET A 99 2.13 -6.77 4.39
N TYR A 100 1.15 -7.46 3.81
CA TYR A 100 1.36 -8.76 3.17
C TYR A 100 0.34 -8.99 2.05
N VAL A 101 0.62 -9.96 1.18
CA VAL A 101 -0.37 -10.48 0.25
C VAL A 101 -1.24 -11.48 1.01
N ALA A 102 -2.51 -11.16 1.15
CA ALA A 102 -3.46 -12.04 1.84
C ALA A 102 -3.81 -13.25 0.97
N ASN A 103 -4.51 -14.23 1.56
CA ASN A 103 -4.95 -15.41 0.85
C ASN A 103 -5.99 -15.05 -0.23
N ASP A 104 -5.98 -15.76 -1.35
CA ASP A 104 -6.93 -15.61 -2.45
C ASP A 104 -8.38 -15.98 -2.06
N ASP A 105 -8.60 -16.53 -0.88
CA ASP A 105 -9.93 -16.82 -0.34
C ASP A 105 -10.82 -15.57 -0.30
N TYR A 106 -10.25 -14.39 -0.03
CA TYR A 106 -10.98 -13.12 -0.06
C TYR A 106 -11.54 -12.81 -1.46
N ILE A 107 -10.75 -13.04 -2.51
CA ILE A 107 -11.17 -12.86 -3.90
C ILE A 107 -12.24 -13.88 -4.26
N THR A 108 -12.03 -15.15 -3.86
CA THR A 108 -12.97 -16.24 -4.10
C THR A 108 -14.32 -15.96 -3.44
N GLU A 109 -14.33 -15.48 -2.19
CA GLU A 109 -15.56 -15.13 -1.48
C GLU A 109 -16.33 -14.00 -2.21
N LEU A 110 -15.61 -13.00 -2.70
CA LEU A 110 -16.20 -11.91 -3.48
C LEU A 110 -16.80 -12.40 -4.80
N GLN A 111 -16.09 -13.24 -5.52
CA GLN A 111 -16.58 -13.85 -6.75
C GLN A 111 -17.86 -14.65 -6.50
N ASN A 112 -17.89 -15.41 -5.40
CA ASN A 112 -19.08 -16.17 -5.00
C ASN A 112 -20.25 -15.25 -4.67
N LYS A 113 -20.03 -14.17 -3.92
CA LYS A 113 -21.06 -13.16 -3.63
C LYS A 113 -21.58 -12.48 -4.87
N GLN A 114 -20.73 -12.17 -5.83
CA GLN A 114 -21.16 -11.60 -7.10
C GLN A 114 -21.95 -12.59 -7.95
N ASN A 115 -21.49 -13.83 -8.04
CA ASN A 115 -22.22 -14.87 -8.77
C ASN A 115 -23.64 -15.10 -8.21
N GLN A 116 -23.80 -14.98 -6.88
CA GLN A 116 -25.11 -15.03 -6.24
C GLN A 116 -26.00 -13.83 -6.57
N ASN A 117 -25.42 -12.66 -6.88
CA ASN A 117 -26.13 -11.44 -7.20
C ASN A 117 -26.23 -11.17 -8.72
N GLN A 118 -25.71 -12.04 -9.58
CA GLN A 118 -25.69 -11.86 -11.04
C GLN A 118 -27.09 -11.75 -11.66
N GLU A 119 -28.11 -12.29 -11.02
CA GLU A 119 -29.49 -12.10 -11.48
C GLU A 119 -29.97 -10.64 -11.36
N LEU A 120 -29.31 -9.83 -10.55
CA LEU A 120 -29.69 -8.44 -10.27
C LEU A 120 -28.87 -7.40 -11.04
N TYR A 121 -27.66 -7.73 -11.50
CA TYR A 121 -26.72 -6.78 -12.09
C TYR A 121 -26.06 -7.34 -13.35
N SER A 122 -26.68 -7.08 -14.51
CA SER A 122 -26.04 -7.33 -15.80
C SER A 122 -24.86 -6.35 -15.99
N GLY A 123 -23.63 -6.79 -15.80
CA GLY A 123 -22.45 -5.96 -16.06
C GLY A 123 -21.29 -6.10 -15.08
N SER A 124 -21.18 -7.22 -14.36
CA SER A 124 -20.08 -7.42 -13.44
C SER A 124 -18.72 -7.55 -14.15
N ARG A 125 -17.79 -6.68 -13.81
CA ARG A 125 -16.43 -6.64 -14.32
C ARG A 125 -15.50 -7.74 -13.74
N LEU A 126 -16.01 -8.64 -12.92
CA LEU A 126 -15.21 -9.66 -12.24
C LEU A 126 -14.94 -10.92 -13.06
N ALA A 127 -15.04 -10.85 -14.39
CA ALA A 127 -14.73 -11.99 -15.23
C ALA A 127 -13.27 -12.47 -15.11
N ASN A 128 -12.35 -11.64 -14.61
CA ASN A 128 -10.92 -11.95 -14.48
C ASN A 128 -10.43 -11.59 -13.08
N GLY A 129 -10.75 -12.42 -12.08
CA GLY A 129 -10.20 -12.30 -10.72
C GLY A 129 -8.68 -12.42 -10.64
N ASP A 130 -8.06 -12.86 -11.73
CA ASP A 130 -6.63 -13.16 -11.82
C ASP A 130 -5.72 -11.92 -11.77
N SER A 131 -6.26 -10.71 -11.88
CA SER A 131 -5.48 -9.45 -11.86
C SER A 131 -5.56 -8.71 -10.54
N PHE A 132 -6.34 -9.14 -9.58
CA PHE A 132 -6.48 -8.47 -8.30
C PHE A 132 -5.53 -9.02 -7.26
N ILE A 133 -5.04 -8.12 -6.41
CA ILE A 133 -4.13 -8.44 -5.32
C ILE A 133 -4.89 -8.20 -4.01
N PRO A 134 -5.07 -9.22 -3.16
CA PRO A 134 -5.56 -9.04 -1.81
C PRO A 134 -4.41 -8.57 -0.92
N VAL A 135 -4.36 -7.29 -0.58
CA VAL A 135 -3.33 -6.72 0.30
C VAL A 135 -3.85 -6.64 1.71
N GLY A 136 -3.22 -7.39 2.61
CA GLY A 136 -3.49 -7.36 4.04
C GLY A 136 -2.58 -6.39 4.77
N MET A 137 -3.10 -5.78 5.83
CA MET A 137 -2.37 -4.95 6.78
C MET A 137 -2.82 -5.29 8.19
N GLU A 138 -1.87 -5.67 9.04
CA GLU A 138 -2.10 -5.86 10.46
C GLU A 138 -1.64 -4.65 11.26
N ILE A 139 -2.40 -4.29 12.27
CA ILE A 139 -2.12 -3.19 13.19
C ILE A 139 -1.88 -3.77 14.59
N ASN A 140 -1.02 -3.15 15.37
CA ASN A 140 -0.64 -3.64 16.72
C ASN A 140 -1.83 -3.82 17.68
N SER A 141 -2.96 -3.17 17.41
CA SER A 141 -4.22 -3.39 18.12
C SER A 141 -4.87 -4.75 17.86
N GLY A 142 -4.34 -5.55 16.91
CA GLY A 142 -4.94 -6.78 16.42
C GLY A 142 -6.02 -6.56 15.37
N ASP A 143 -6.16 -5.33 14.88
CA ASP A 143 -7.07 -5.03 13.78
C ASP A 143 -6.41 -5.41 12.45
N GLU A 144 -7.22 -5.91 11.53
CA GLU A 144 -6.81 -6.29 10.18
C GLU A 144 -7.62 -5.52 9.14
N LEU A 145 -6.91 -5.04 8.12
CA LEU A 145 -7.49 -4.40 6.95
C LEU A 145 -7.03 -5.16 5.71
N VAL A 146 -7.96 -5.62 4.88
CA VAL A 146 -7.66 -6.26 3.58
C VAL A 146 -8.31 -5.45 2.48
N ILE A 147 -7.51 -5.07 1.48
CA ILE A 147 -7.95 -4.32 0.30
C ILE A 147 -7.61 -5.12 -0.94
N CYS A 148 -8.63 -5.48 -1.74
CA CYS A 148 -8.42 -6.10 -3.04
C CYS A 148 -8.37 -5.02 -4.12
N CYS A 149 -7.26 -4.93 -4.84
CA CYS A 149 -7.00 -3.90 -5.85
C CYS A 149 -6.24 -4.46 -7.05
N GLU A 150 -6.19 -3.73 -8.15
CA GLU A 150 -5.34 -4.06 -9.30
C GLU A 150 -3.90 -3.55 -9.12
N GLU A 151 -3.75 -2.39 -8.48
CA GLU A 151 -2.47 -1.74 -8.27
C GLU A 151 -2.36 -1.13 -6.88
N LEU A 152 -1.15 -1.14 -6.34
CA LEU A 152 -0.74 -0.46 -5.11
C LEU A 152 0.46 0.42 -5.41
N GLU A 153 0.42 1.67 -4.94
CA GLU A 153 1.50 2.65 -5.08
C GLU A 153 1.90 3.16 -3.69
N VAL A 154 3.21 3.21 -3.41
CA VAL A 154 3.75 3.82 -2.19
C VAL A 154 4.39 5.17 -2.55
N ILE A 155 3.93 6.23 -1.89
CA ILE A 155 4.27 7.64 -2.17
C ILE A 155 4.87 8.28 -0.93
#